data_ef01aacb280e7be6212b929fbca0142c
#
_entry.id   ef01aacb280e7be6212b929fbca0142c
#
_cell.length_a   1.000
_cell.length_b   1.000
_cell.length_c   1.000
_cell.angle_alpha   90.00
_cell.angle_beta   90.00
_cell.angle_gamma   90.00
#
_symmetry.space_group_name_H-M   'P 1'
#
loop_
_entity.id
_entity.type
_entity.pdbx_description
1 polymer ?
#
loop_
_entity_poly.entity_id
_entity_poly.type
_entity_poly.pdbx_seq_one_letter_code
_entity_poly.pdbx_strand_id
1 'polypeptide(L)'
;LGYDLALLSMGGLQNQSEEQLLERTREVAKIIPVVGFYLQPSVGGRVLTYDFWRELANIENVFAIKMAPFNRYQTLDVVRAVCNSSRRNEIALYTGNDDNIIVDLLTEYEFNINGESVKKQIVGGLLGHWSVWAKTAVQYFEDIKAIRDNAQIDASWLSKAIEVTDANAAFFDPAHAFKGSIAGINEV
;
A
#
# COMPACT_ATOMS: atom_id res chain seq x y z
N LEU A 1 1.52 24.10 10.11
CA LEU A 1 0.78 24.07 8.83
C LEU A 1 -0.50 23.21 8.87
N GLY A 2 -0.78 22.51 9.99
CA GLY A 2 -2.00 21.73 10.18
C GLY A 2 -2.00 20.36 9.46
N TYR A 3 -0.85 19.81 9.12
CA TYR A 3 -0.73 18.44 8.64
C TYR A 3 -0.57 17.47 9.81
N ASP A 4 -1.29 16.34 9.76
CA ASP A 4 -1.24 15.28 10.79
C ASP A 4 -0.19 14.23 10.50
N LEU A 5 0.08 13.92 9.21
CA LEU A 5 0.98 12.88 8.74
C LEU A 5 1.75 13.32 7.49
N ALA A 6 2.95 12.79 7.31
CA ALA A 6 3.74 12.94 6.10
C ALA A 6 3.87 11.61 5.36
N LEU A 7 3.47 11.55 4.09
CA LEU A 7 3.75 10.42 3.21
C LEU A 7 5.21 10.53 2.73
N LEU A 8 6.08 9.65 3.22
CA LEU A 8 7.53 9.73 2.98
C LEU A 8 7.93 8.78 1.84
N SER A 9 8.19 9.36 0.66
CA SER A 9 8.69 8.60 -0.49
C SER A 9 10.21 8.42 -0.42
N MET A 10 10.69 7.26 -0.91
CA MET A 10 12.10 6.96 -1.17
C MET A 10 12.47 7.16 -2.64
N GLY A 11 11.54 7.69 -3.45
CA GLY A 11 11.78 8.03 -4.86
C GLY A 11 12.87 9.09 -5.01
N GLY A 12 13.66 8.98 -6.07
CA GLY A 12 14.77 9.91 -6.36
C GLY A 12 16.02 9.71 -5.47
N LEU A 13 16.02 8.75 -4.55
CA LEU A 13 17.11 8.51 -3.57
C LEU A 13 17.89 7.21 -3.88
N GLN A 14 18.07 6.87 -5.15
CA GLN A 14 18.69 5.59 -5.57
C GLN A 14 20.14 5.43 -5.09
N ASN A 15 20.86 6.53 -4.86
CA ASN A 15 22.24 6.53 -4.41
C ASN A 15 22.40 6.38 -2.88
N GLN A 16 21.29 6.38 -2.12
CA GLN A 16 21.32 6.18 -0.68
C GLN A 16 21.20 4.70 -0.32
N SER A 17 21.93 4.27 0.71
CA SER A 17 21.75 2.94 1.28
C SER A 17 20.41 2.85 2.03
N GLU A 18 19.93 1.64 2.29
CA GLU A 18 18.71 1.44 3.10
C GLU A 18 18.86 2.01 4.51
N GLU A 19 20.05 1.90 5.11
CA GLU A 19 20.33 2.50 6.42
C GLU A 19 20.21 4.03 6.39
N GLN A 20 20.71 4.69 5.34
CA GLN A 20 20.57 6.13 5.17
C GLN A 20 19.08 6.55 5.00
N LEU A 21 18.28 5.72 4.32
CA LEU A 21 16.84 5.94 4.18
C LEU A 21 16.11 5.76 5.51
N LEU A 22 16.49 4.76 6.31
CA LEU A 22 15.96 4.56 7.66
C LEU A 22 16.32 5.73 8.58
N GLU A 23 17.56 6.20 8.54
CA GLU A 23 17.97 7.35 9.34
C GLU A 23 17.21 8.63 8.96
N ARG A 24 17.08 8.88 7.65
CA ARG A 24 16.22 9.98 7.16
C ARG A 24 14.79 9.85 7.68
N THR A 25 14.25 8.63 7.71
CA THR A 25 12.90 8.40 8.24
C THR A 25 12.83 8.71 9.72
N ARG A 26 13.82 8.31 10.52
CA ARG A 26 13.92 8.63 11.96
C ARG A 26 13.93 10.14 12.18
N GLU A 27 14.72 10.88 11.41
CA GLU A 27 14.79 12.35 11.54
C GLU A 27 13.48 13.03 11.19
N VAL A 28 12.79 12.60 10.12
CA VAL A 28 11.47 13.14 9.77
C VAL A 28 10.43 12.78 10.85
N ALA A 29 10.46 11.56 11.37
CA ALA A 29 9.55 11.07 12.38
C ALA A 29 9.64 11.82 13.73
N LYS A 30 10.77 12.49 14.02
CA LYS A 30 10.90 13.39 15.17
C LYS A 30 10.09 14.69 15.03
N ILE A 31 9.74 15.04 13.79
CA ILE A 31 9.08 16.32 13.47
C ILE A 31 7.58 16.11 13.22
N ILE A 32 7.22 15.06 12.50
CA ILE A 32 5.85 14.76 12.10
C ILE A 32 5.67 13.24 11.96
N PRO A 33 4.51 12.70 12.35
CA PRO A 33 4.21 11.28 12.11
C PRO A 33 4.32 10.89 10.64
N VAL A 34 4.83 9.68 10.36
CA VAL A 34 5.21 9.23 9.02
C VAL A 34 4.31 8.09 8.54
N VAL A 35 3.94 8.17 7.27
CA VAL A 35 3.46 7.05 6.45
C VAL A 35 4.58 6.67 5.48
N GLY A 36 5.12 5.46 5.60
CA GLY A 36 6.09 4.92 4.63
C GLY A 36 5.45 4.68 3.27
N PHE A 37 6.22 4.81 2.20
CA PHE A 37 5.69 4.61 0.84
C PHE A 37 6.59 3.71 0.00
N TYR A 38 6.08 2.53 -0.34
CA TYR A 38 6.70 1.65 -1.33
C TYR A 38 6.21 2.02 -2.72
N LEU A 39 6.99 2.80 -3.45
CA LEU A 39 6.73 3.18 -4.83
C LEU A 39 7.42 2.21 -5.80
N GLN A 40 6.72 1.78 -6.85
CA GLN A 40 7.26 0.90 -7.87
C GLN A 40 8.43 1.55 -8.65
N PRO A 41 9.43 0.75 -9.10
CA PRO A 41 10.60 1.27 -9.81
C PRO A 41 10.28 1.99 -11.13
N SER A 42 9.23 1.55 -11.85
CA SER A 42 8.87 2.11 -13.17
C SER A 42 8.44 3.59 -13.12
N VAL A 43 8.08 4.09 -11.94
CA VAL A 43 7.67 5.49 -11.73
C VAL A 43 8.57 6.21 -10.72
N GLY A 44 9.83 5.80 -10.65
CA GLY A 44 10.86 6.48 -9.85
C GLY A 44 11.06 5.94 -8.44
N GLY A 45 10.40 4.85 -8.09
CA GLY A 45 10.65 4.11 -6.86
C GLY A 45 11.87 3.21 -6.93
N ARG A 46 12.05 2.35 -5.95
CA ARG A 46 13.12 1.34 -5.90
C ARG A 46 12.66 0.10 -5.15
N VAL A 47 13.31 -1.04 -5.45
CA VAL A 47 13.14 -2.25 -4.65
C VAL A 47 13.81 -2.04 -3.30
N LEU A 48 13.08 -2.37 -2.24
CA LEU A 48 13.54 -2.30 -0.84
C LEU A 48 13.37 -3.68 -0.21
N THR A 49 14.31 -4.05 0.67
CA THR A 49 14.37 -5.38 1.26
C THR A 49 13.28 -5.58 2.32
N TYR A 50 13.02 -6.86 2.65
CA TYR A 50 12.18 -7.23 3.79
C TYR A 50 12.67 -6.60 5.08
N ASP A 51 14.00 -6.63 5.32
CA ASP A 51 14.60 -6.08 6.53
C ASP A 51 14.42 -4.57 6.62
N PHE A 52 14.50 -3.85 5.50
CA PHE A 52 14.20 -2.41 5.46
C PHE A 52 12.77 -2.14 5.98
N TRP A 53 11.78 -2.88 5.49
CA TRP A 53 10.38 -2.66 5.90
C TRP A 53 10.13 -3.03 7.36
N ARG A 54 10.79 -4.08 7.86
CA ARG A 54 10.72 -4.45 9.27
C ARG A 54 11.31 -3.37 10.17
N GLU A 55 12.49 -2.85 9.84
CA GLU A 55 13.14 -1.76 10.59
C GLU A 55 12.35 -0.46 10.51
N LEU A 56 11.79 -0.13 9.33
CA LEU A 56 10.93 1.05 9.18
C LEU A 56 9.67 0.95 10.06
N ALA A 57 9.05 -0.23 10.13
CA ALA A 57 7.89 -0.47 10.98
C ALA A 57 8.21 -0.37 12.49
N ASN A 58 9.47 -0.54 12.89
CA ASN A 58 9.92 -0.38 14.27
C ASN A 58 10.25 1.07 14.66
N ILE A 59 10.32 2.00 13.69
CA ILE A 59 10.59 3.42 13.99
C ILE A 59 9.40 4.03 14.71
N GLU A 60 9.65 4.66 15.85
CA GLU A 60 8.65 5.45 16.57
C GLU A 60 8.10 6.56 15.66
N ASN A 61 6.80 6.87 15.77
CA ASN A 61 6.07 7.81 14.90
C ASN A 61 5.94 7.40 13.42
N VAL A 62 6.32 6.18 13.02
CA VAL A 62 5.78 5.59 11.79
C VAL A 62 4.46 4.90 12.14
N PHE A 63 3.35 5.29 11.50
CA PHE A 63 2.01 4.78 11.81
C PHE A 63 1.39 3.97 10.69
N ALA A 64 1.89 4.09 9.48
CA ALA A 64 1.36 3.36 8.35
C ALA A 64 2.41 3.12 7.27
N ILE A 65 2.11 2.17 6.38
CA ILE A 65 2.87 1.95 5.14
C ILE A 65 1.87 1.84 3.98
N LYS A 66 2.07 2.69 2.97
CA LYS A 66 1.42 2.59 1.67
C LYS A 66 2.24 1.68 0.75
N MET A 67 1.61 0.64 0.22
CA MET A 67 2.25 -0.36 -0.64
C MET A 67 1.77 -0.19 -2.08
N ALA A 68 2.64 0.23 -2.97
CA ALA A 68 2.39 0.35 -4.40
C ALA A 68 3.55 -0.21 -5.25
N PRO A 69 4.07 -1.42 -4.95
CA PRO A 69 5.14 -2.02 -5.75
C PRO A 69 4.62 -2.64 -7.05
N PHE A 70 3.32 -2.85 -7.23
CA PHE A 70 2.71 -3.61 -8.34
C PHE A 70 3.34 -5.00 -8.52
N ASN A 71 3.72 -5.59 -7.40
CA ASN A 71 4.34 -6.91 -7.32
C ASN A 71 3.85 -7.62 -6.05
N ARG A 72 3.17 -8.75 -6.23
CA ARG A 72 2.59 -9.51 -5.11
C ARG A 72 3.62 -9.99 -4.10
N TYR A 73 4.80 -10.42 -4.55
CA TYR A 73 5.87 -10.88 -3.66
C TYR A 73 6.36 -9.74 -2.77
N GLN A 74 6.60 -8.57 -3.35
CA GLN A 74 7.03 -7.39 -2.61
C GLN A 74 5.94 -6.88 -1.66
N THR A 75 4.67 -6.92 -2.05
CA THR A 75 3.55 -6.61 -1.15
C THR A 75 3.53 -7.56 0.04
N LEU A 76 3.68 -8.87 -0.19
CA LEU A 76 3.71 -9.88 0.87
C LEU A 76 4.92 -9.69 1.80
N ASP A 77 6.07 -9.29 1.28
CA ASP A 77 7.26 -8.99 2.09
C ASP A 77 7.01 -7.84 3.04
N VAL A 78 6.34 -6.76 2.61
CA VAL A 78 5.96 -5.65 3.49
C VAL A 78 4.99 -6.10 4.56
N VAL A 79 3.92 -6.81 4.20
CA VAL A 79 2.92 -7.29 5.17
C VAL A 79 3.58 -8.21 6.21
N ARG A 80 4.40 -9.16 5.76
CA ARG A 80 5.16 -10.08 6.64
C ARG A 80 6.14 -9.32 7.53
N ALA A 81 6.83 -8.31 7.01
CA ALA A 81 7.77 -7.48 7.76
C ALA A 81 7.05 -6.73 8.90
N VAL A 82 5.87 -6.16 8.62
CA VAL A 82 5.03 -5.51 9.63
C VAL A 82 4.56 -6.53 10.68
N CYS A 83 4.09 -7.71 10.26
CA CYS A 83 3.68 -8.77 11.19
C CYS A 83 4.83 -9.20 12.12
N ASN A 84 6.08 -9.12 11.65
CA ASN A 84 7.28 -9.47 12.42
C ASN A 84 7.91 -8.28 13.15
N SER A 85 7.30 -7.10 13.11
CA SER A 85 7.78 -5.94 13.86
C SER A 85 7.23 -5.94 15.29
N SER A 86 7.94 -5.27 16.21
CA SER A 86 7.48 -5.08 17.58
C SER A 86 6.20 -4.24 17.66
N ARG A 87 5.94 -3.42 16.63
CA ARG A 87 4.82 -2.49 16.53
C ARG A 87 3.71 -2.97 15.58
N ARG A 88 3.64 -4.27 15.32
CA ARG A 88 2.69 -4.88 14.35
C ARG A 88 1.23 -4.44 14.52
N ASN A 89 0.79 -4.14 15.73
CA ASN A 89 -0.59 -3.72 16.02
C ASN A 89 -0.81 -2.21 15.85
N GLU A 90 0.26 -1.42 15.74
CA GLU A 90 0.21 0.04 15.60
C GLU A 90 0.31 0.48 14.14
N ILE A 91 0.95 -0.32 13.27
CA ILE A 91 1.20 0.03 11.88
C ILE A 91 -0.03 -0.32 11.02
N ALA A 92 -0.66 0.68 10.44
CA ALA A 92 -1.71 0.50 9.45
C ALA A 92 -1.11 0.21 8.06
N LEU A 93 -1.76 -0.64 7.26
CA LEU A 93 -1.36 -0.94 5.89
C LEU A 93 -2.38 -0.36 4.91
N TYR A 94 -1.90 0.35 3.90
CA TYR A 94 -2.69 0.89 2.80
C TYR A 94 -2.25 0.30 1.48
N THR A 95 -3.21 -0.11 0.63
CA THR A 95 -2.87 -0.48 -0.74
C THR A 95 -2.72 0.75 -1.62
N GLY A 96 -1.74 0.71 -2.49
CA GLY A 96 -1.52 1.60 -3.62
C GLY A 96 -1.36 0.78 -4.91
N ASN A 97 -1.71 -0.52 -4.86
CA ASN A 97 -1.68 -1.43 -6.00
C ASN A 97 -2.99 -1.32 -6.77
N ASP A 98 -3.07 -0.41 -7.72
CA ASP A 98 -4.27 -0.19 -8.54
C ASP A 98 -4.69 -1.45 -9.33
N ASP A 99 -3.77 -2.36 -9.56
CA ASP A 99 -4.00 -3.64 -10.25
C ASP A 99 -4.61 -4.73 -9.35
N ASN A 100 -4.81 -4.47 -8.03
CA ASN A 100 -5.29 -5.51 -7.11
C ASN A 100 -6.09 -4.97 -5.91
N ILE A 101 -6.79 -3.86 -6.07
CA ILE A 101 -7.45 -3.10 -5.00
C ILE A 101 -8.40 -3.96 -4.18
N ILE A 102 -9.37 -4.59 -4.85
CA ILE A 102 -10.44 -5.34 -4.19
C ILE A 102 -9.87 -6.53 -3.41
N VAL A 103 -8.96 -7.29 -4.02
CA VAL A 103 -8.35 -8.45 -3.37
C VAL A 103 -7.47 -8.03 -2.19
N ASP A 104 -6.71 -6.94 -2.32
CA ASP A 104 -5.91 -6.40 -1.21
C ASP A 104 -6.77 -6.05 0.01
N LEU A 105 -7.94 -5.45 -0.21
CA LEU A 105 -8.84 -5.01 0.86
C LEU A 105 -9.65 -6.14 1.48
N LEU A 106 -9.94 -7.20 0.71
CA LEU A 106 -10.68 -8.38 1.19
C LEU A 106 -9.80 -9.38 1.92
N THR A 107 -8.48 -9.37 1.65
CA THR A 107 -7.57 -10.40 2.16
C THR A 107 -7.25 -10.19 3.63
N GLU A 108 -7.49 -11.21 4.47
CA GLU A 108 -6.83 -11.38 5.75
C GLU A 108 -5.51 -12.12 5.51
N TYR A 109 -4.40 -11.43 5.69
CA TYR A 109 -3.06 -12.02 5.60
C TYR A 109 -2.75 -12.73 6.91
N GLU A 110 -2.30 -13.98 6.84
CA GLU A 110 -1.94 -14.78 8.01
C GLU A 110 -0.53 -15.34 7.85
N PHE A 111 0.32 -15.10 8.83
CA PHE A 111 1.70 -15.59 8.86
C PHE A 111 2.01 -16.27 10.18
N ASN A 112 2.79 -17.35 10.13
CA ASN A 112 3.40 -17.92 11.33
C ASN A 112 4.67 -17.12 11.66
N ILE A 113 4.65 -16.41 12.76
CA ILE A 113 5.78 -15.63 13.28
C ILE A 113 6.22 -16.25 14.60
N ASN A 114 7.36 -16.94 14.61
CA ASN A 114 7.93 -17.59 15.78
C ASN A 114 6.94 -18.58 16.47
N GLY A 115 6.10 -19.27 15.69
CA GLY A 115 5.12 -20.22 16.20
C GLY A 115 3.76 -19.62 16.55
N GLU A 116 3.59 -18.31 16.44
CA GLU A 116 2.32 -17.60 16.61
C GLU A 116 1.68 -17.28 15.26
N SER A 117 0.39 -17.56 15.10
CA SER A 117 -0.38 -17.08 13.93
C SER A 117 -0.68 -15.58 14.11
N VAL A 118 -0.13 -14.77 13.22
CA VAL A 118 -0.32 -13.31 13.19
C VAL A 118 -1.13 -12.94 11.97
N LYS A 119 -2.25 -12.26 12.20
CA LYS A 119 -3.16 -11.80 11.16
C LYS A 119 -3.01 -10.29 10.93
N LYS A 120 -3.15 -9.88 9.68
CA LYS A 120 -3.09 -8.48 9.27
C LYS A 120 -4.03 -8.22 8.09
N GLN A 121 -4.70 -7.08 8.10
CA GLN A 121 -5.53 -6.61 6.99
C GLN A 121 -5.01 -5.27 6.48
N ILE A 122 -5.24 -5.01 5.20
CA ILE A 122 -5.07 -3.69 4.60
C ILE A 122 -6.32 -2.88 4.91
N VAL A 123 -6.15 -1.74 5.59
CA VAL A 123 -7.27 -0.98 6.16
C VAL A 123 -7.86 0.06 5.21
N GLY A 124 -7.21 0.33 4.08
CA GLY A 124 -7.66 1.32 3.12
C GLY A 124 -6.78 1.39 1.89
N GLY A 125 -7.09 2.32 1.00
CA GLY A 125 -6.32 2.57 -0.22
C GLY A 125 -5.92 4.03 -0.37
N LEU A 126 -4.75 4.25 -0.96
CA LEU A 126 -4.23 5.54 -1.40
C LEU A 126 -3.70 5.34 -2.82
N LEU A 127 -4.55 5.50 -3.84
CA LEU A 127 -4.23 5.09 -5.21
C LEU A 127 -4.98 5.93 -6.24
N GLY A 128 -4.44 5.90 -7.46
CA GLY A 128 -4.91 6.73 -8.57
C GLY A 128 -6.33 6.39 -9.02
N HIS A 129 -6.72 5.11 -9.02
CA HIS A 129 -8.08 4.70 -9.36
C HIS A 129 -9.15 5.44 -8.53
N TRP A 130 -8.88 5.69 -7.24
CA TRP A 130 -9.83 6.34 -6.34
C TRP A 130 -9.88 7.86 -6.48
N SER A 131 -9.02 8.47 -7.28
CA SER A 131 -9.09 9.89 -7.62
C SER A 131 -10.11 10.17 -8.74
N VAL A 132 -10.43 9.15 -9.56
CA VAL A 132 -11.55 9.12 -10.49
C VAL A 132 -12.70 8.36 -9.84
N TRP A 133 -13.90 8.37 -10.30
CA TRP A 133 -15.04 7.59 -9.79
C TRP A 133 -15.11 7.42 -8.25
N ALA A 134 -14.74 8.45 -7.50
CA ALA A 134 -14.60 8.42 -6.05
C ALA A 134 -15.86 7.91 -5.33
N LYS A 135 -17.06 8.23 -5.84
CA LYS A 135 -18.32 7.75 -5.27
C LYS A 135 -18.41 6.21 -5.31
N THR A 136 -18.05 5.60 -6.44
CA THR A 136 -18.06 4.14 -6.61
C THR A 136 -16.96 3.49 -5.73
N ALA A 137 -15.79 4.11 -5.66
CA ALA A 137 -14.70 3.64 -4.81
C ALA A 137 -15.10 3.63 -3.32
N VAL A 138 -15.76 4.67 -2.83
CA VAL A 138 -16.29 4.73 -1.46
C VAL A 138 -17.32 3.62 -1.24
N GLN A 139 -18.27 3.41 -2.18
CA GLN A 139 -19.26 2.35 -2.06
C GLN A 139 -18.59 0.96 -1.97
N TYR A 140 -17.63 0.67 -2.86
CA TYR A 140 -16.89 -0.60 -2.79
C TYR A 140 -16.15 -0.77 -1.47
N PHE A 141 -15.56 0.29 -0.96
CA PHE A 141 -14.85 0.23 0.32
C PHE A 141 -15.80 -0.08 1.49
N GLU A 142 -16.98 0.56 1.54
CA GLU A 142 -17.98 0.27 2.59
C GLU A 142 -18.54 -1.15 2.45
N ASP A 143 -18.83 -1.61 1.23
CA ASP A 143 -19.28 -2.98 0.98
C ASP A 143 -18.23 -4.01 1.43
N ILE A 144 -16.96 -3.77 1.12
CA ILE A 144 -15.83 -4.63 1.55
C ILE A 144 -15.74 -4.67 3.07
N LYS A 145 -15.81 -3.52 3.74
CA LYS A 145 -15.77 -3.45 5.22
C LYS A 145 -16.91 -4.26 5.85
N ALA A 146 -18.07 -4.28 5.22
CA ALA A 146 -19.23 -5.01 5.73
C ALA A 146 -19.09 -6.55 5.60
N ILE A 147 -18.24 -7.04 4.70
CA ILE A 147 -18.18 -8.48 4.39
C ILE A 147 -16.83 -9.14 4.70
N ARG A 148 -15.74 -8.39 4.76
CA ARG A 148 -14.37 -8.96 4.79
C ARG A 148 -14.07 -9.83 6.01
N ASP A 149 -14.82 -9.64 7.09
CA ASP A 149 -14.67 -10.42 8.32
C ASP A 149 -15.63 -11.63 8.37
N ASN A 150 -16.42 -11.86 7.31
CA ASN A 150 -17.29 -13.00 7.18
C ASN A 150 -16.48 -14.28 6.89
N ALA A 151 -16.97 -15.43 7.40
CA ALA A 151 -16.35 -16.73 7.11
C ALA A 151 -16.40 -17.13 5.62
N GLN A 152 -17.30 -16.52 4.86
CA GLN A 152 -17.45 -16.75 3.41
C GLN A 152 -17.69 -15.41 2.71
N ILE A 153 -17.02 -15.23 1.59
CA ILE A 153 -17.18 -14.08 0.69
C ILE A 153 -17.67 -14.60 -0.65
N ASP A 154 -18.65 -13.94 -1.23
CA ASP A 154 -19.21 -14.32 -2.53
C ASP A 154 -18.14 -14.22 -3.63
N ALA A 155 -18.06 -15.27 -4.48
CA ALA A 155 -17.06 -15.36 -5.55
C ALA A 155 -17.19 -14.25 -6.60
N SER A 156 -18.35 -13.58 -6.72
CA SER A 156 -18.54 -12.42 -7.61
C SER A 156 -17.56 -11.28 -7.32
N TRP A 157 -17.03 -11.19 -6.10
CA TRP A 157 -15.98 -10.23 -5.77
C TRP A 157 -14.69 -10.42 -6.55
N LEU A 158 -14.39 -11.63 -7.01
CA LEU A 158 -13.24 -11.88 -7.89
C LEU A 158 -13.47 -11.27 -9.29
N SER A 159 -14.70 -11.40 -9.82
CA SER A 159 -15.07 -10.74 -11.09
C SER A 159 -15.01 -9.23 -10.95
N LYS A 160 -15.55 -8.69 -9.87
CA LYS A 160 -15.51 -7.25 -9.57
C LYS A 160 -14.06 -6.74 -9.43
N ALA A 161 -13.16 -7.54 -8.88
CA ALA A 161 -11.74 -7.20 -8.79
C ALA A 161 -11.11 -7.03 -10.18
N ILE A 162 -11.45 -7.92 -11.11
CA ILE A 162 -10.99 -7.82 -12.50
C ILE A 162 -11.58 -6.61 -13.21
N GLU A 163 -12.90 -6.34 -13.05
CA GLU A 163 -13.56 -5.17 -13.61
C GLU A 163 -12.90 -3.85 -13.15
N VAL A 164 -12.59 -3.73 -11.86
CA VAL A 164 -11.89 -2.56 -11.30
C VAL A 164 -10.49 -2.41 -11.89
N THR A 165 -9.76 -3.51 -12.04
CA THR A 165 -8.42 -3.49 -12.65
C THR A 165 -8.49 -3.15 -14.14
N ASP A 166 -9.45 -3.71 -14.89
CA ASP A 166 -9.62 -3.43 -16.30
C ASP A 166 -10.00 -1.96 -16.56
N ALA A 167 -10.82 -1.38 -15.69
CA ALA A 167 -11.18 0.04 -15.76
C ALA A 167 -9.95 0.96 -15.70
N ASN A 168 -8.86 0.55 -15.06
CA ASN A 168 -7.62 1.32 -15.02
C ASN A 168 -7.01 1.53 -16.42
N ALA A 169 -7.22 0.59 -17.35
CA ALA A 169 -6.72 0.72 -18.71
C ALA A 169 -7.27 1.95 -19.45
N ALA A 170 -8.43 2.46 -19.03
CA ALA A 170 -9.05 3.63 -19.63
C ALA A 170 -8.26 4.94 -19.38
N PHE A 171 -7.48 5.01 -18.29
CA PHE A 171 -6.80 6.27 -17.92
C PHE A 171 -5.35 6.11 -17.44
N PHE A 172 -4.88 4.90 -17.10
CA PHE A 172 -3.51 4.71 -16.60
C PHE A 172 -2.46 4.46 -17.69
N ASP A 173 -2.87 4.19 -18.93
CA ASP A 173 -1.96 3.91 -20.03
C ASP A 173 -0.92 2.81 -19.72
N PRO A 174 -1.35 1.62 -19.25
CA PRO A 174 -0.42 0.55 -18.87
C PRO A 174 0.40 0.04 -20.05
N ALA A 175 -0.12 0.12 -21.26
CA ALA A 175 0.57 -0.28 -22.49
C ALA A 175 1.83 0.54 -22.77
N HIS A 176 1.90 1.78 -22.28
CA HIS A 176 3.05 2.67 -22.45
C HIS A 176 3.76 2.96 -21.13
N ALA A 177 3.81 1.97 -20.22
CA ALA A 177 4.47 2.05 -18.93
C ALA A 177 3.97 3.23 -18.07
N PHE A 178 2.65 3.46 -18.07
CA PHE A 178 1.97 4.48 -17.27
C PHE A 178 2.32 5.94 -17.60
N LYS A 179 2.93 6.22 -18.75
CA LYS A 179 3.34 7.59 -19.13
C LYS A 179 2.15 8.54 -19.30
N GLY A 180 0.99 8.03 -19.69
CA GLY A 180 -0.24 8.79 -19.89
C GLY A 180 -1.09 8.95 -18.61
N SER A 181 -0.72 8.34 -17.47
CA SER A 181 -1.58 8.28 -16.27
C SER A 181 -2.05 9.65 -15.78
N ILE A 182 -1.18 10.65 -15.72
CA ILE A 182 -1.55 11.98 -15.21
C ILE A 182 -2.57 12.64 -16.16
N ALA A 183 -2.34 12.59 -17.47
CA ALA A 183 -3.26 13.12 -18.46
C ALA A 183 -4.60 12.37 -18.39
N GLY A 184 -4.58 11.03 -18.39
CA GLY A 184 -5.78 10.20 -18.33
C GLY A 184 -6.63 10.45 -17.09
N ILE A 185 -6.02 10.57 -15.90
CA ILE A 185 -6.74 10.89 -14.66
C ILE A 185 -7.42 12.28 -14.72
N ASN A 186 -6.84 13.24 -15.41
CA ASN A 186 -7.41 14.58 -15.53
C ASN A 186 -8.51 14.70 -16.59
N GLU A 187 -8.59 13.74 -17.52
CA GLU A 187 -9.63 13.72 -18.58
C GLU A 187 -10.93 13.01 -18.12
N VAL A 188 -10.89 12.18 -17.09
CA VAL A 188 -12.03 11.44 -16.53
C VAL A 188 -12.70 12.24 -15.42
#